data_b6702907f7bc5a57043773e425f1ca35
#
_entry.id   b6702907f7bc5a57043773e425f1ca35
#
_cell.length_a   1.000
_cell.length_b   1.000
_cell.length_c   1.000
_cell.angle_alpha   90.00
_cell.angle_beta   90.00
_cell.angle_gamma   90.00
#
_symmetry.space_group_name_H-M   'P 1'
#
loop_
_entity.id
_entity.type
_entity.pdbx_description
1 polymer ?
#
loop_
_entity_poly.entity_id
_entity_poly.type
_entity_poly.pdbx_seq_one_letter_code
_entity_poly.pdbx_strand_id
1 'polypeptide(L)'
;VSVKATRVDDIDEKDGPPGAFEFFDTADRKDAGIIFICPCGCRSHGALEFRPSPSPSWEWNGDREAPTLTPSVHDQITLRDGSKRTHWHGYLTAGVWESC
;
A
#
# COMPACT_ATOMS: atom_id res chain seq x y z
N VAL A 1 -5.17 3.13 15.29
CA VAL A 1 -5.29 1.67 15.09
C VAL A 1 -4.12 1.20 14.25
N SER A 2 -3.45 0.16 14.72
CA SER A 2 -2.27 -0.42 14.06
C SER A 2 -2.64 -1.75 13.42
N VAL A 3 -2.16 -1.98 12.19
CA VAL A 3 -2.35 -3.24 11.49
C VAL A 3 -1.00 -3.67 10.94
N LYS A 4 -0.58 -4.89 11.29
CA LYS A 4 0.68 -5.41 10.78
C LYS A 4 0.60 -5.58 9.26
N ALA A 5 1.61 -5.09 8.55
CA ALA A 5 1.76 -5.33 7.12
C ALA A 5 2.41 -6.71 6.93
N THR A 6 1.73 -7.59 6.21
CA THR A 6 2.19 -8.95 6.00
C THR A 6 2.56 -9.11 4.52
N ARG A 7 3.83 -9.46 4.25
CA ARG A 7 4.25 -9.71 2.86
C ARG A 7 3.70 -11.05 2.39
N VAL A 8 3.08 -11.02 1.21
CA VAL A 8 2.54 -12.24 0.58
C VAL A 8 3.10 -12.37 -0.83
N ASP A 9 3.08 -13.57 -1.38
CA ASP A 9 3.57 -13.83 -2.73
C ASP A 9 2.50 -13.55 -3.78
N ASP A 10 1.23 -13.65 -3.42
CA ASP A 10 0.10 -13.40 -4.32
C ASP A 10 -1.01 -12.68 -3.56
N ILE A 11 -1.14 -11.38 -3.85
CA ILE A 11 -2.13 -10.53 -3.17
C ILE A 11 -3.57 -10.89 -3.55
N ASP A 12 -3.76 -11.60 -4.66
CA ASP A 12 -5.09 -11.99 -5.10
C ASP A 12 -5.61 -13.25 -4.41
N GLU A 13 -4.79 -13.90 -3.58
CA GLU A 13 -5.28 -15.02 -2.79
C GLU A 13 -6.36 -14.55 -1.82
N LYS A 14 -7.39 -15.38 -1.68
CA LYS A 14 -8.62 -15.05 -0.95
C LYS A 14 -8.41 -14.72 0.52
N ASP A 15 -7.38 -15.28 1.12
CA ASP A 15 -7.22 -15.28 2.57
C ASP A 15 -6.15 -14.33 3.07
N GLY A 16 -5.71 -13.39 2.22
CA GLY A 16 -4.76 -12.38 2.67
C GLY A 16 -5.35 -11.53 3.78
N PRO A 17 -4.60 -11.28 4.87
CA PRO A 17 -5.10 -10.44 5.95
C PRO A 17 -5.18 -8.98 5.53
N PRO A 18 -6.01 -8.15 6.21
CA PRO A 18 -5.96 -6.71 6.00
C PRO A 18 -4.53 -6.21 6.18
N GLY A 19 -4.09 -5.32 5.29
CA GLY A 19 -2.73 -4.80 5.33
C GLY A 19 -1.69 -5.68 4.66
N ALA A 20 -2.08 -6.83 4.11
CA ALA A 20 -1.16 -7.65 3.32
C ALA A 20 -0.67 -6.89 2.10
N PHE A 21 0.55 -7.15 1.68
CA PHE A 21 1.13 -6.47 0.53
C PHE A 21 2.02 -7.41 -0.28
N GLU A 22 2.14 -7.08 -1.57
CA GLU A 22 2.97 -7.81 -2.52
C GLU A 22 3.80 -6.79 -3.29
N PHE A 23 5.11 -7.05 -3.45
CA PHE A 23 5.94 -6.21 -4.32
C PHE A 23 5.63 -6.50 -5.77
N PHE A 24 5.67 -5.48 -6.62
CA PHE A 24 5.55 -5.68 -8.06
C PHE A 24 6.75 -5.09 -8.77
N ASP A 25 7.02 -5.66 -9.94
CA ASP A 25 8.10 -5.21 -10.81
C ASP A 25 7.51 -4.44 -12.00
N THR A 26 8.31 -3.55 -12.57
CA THR A 26 8.00 -2.96 -13.87
C THR A 26 8.99 -3.50 -14.90
N ALA A 27 8.80 -3.10 -16.16
CA ALA A 27 9.67 -3.57 -17.26
C ALA A 27 11.14 -3.21 -17.04
N ASP A 28 11.39 -2.12 -16.31
CA ASP A 28 12.74 -1.57 -16.13
C ASP A 28 13.22 -1.59 -14.68
N ARG A 29 12.41 -2.10 -13.74
CA ARG A 29 12.78 -2.00 -12.33
C ARG A 29 12.15 -3.11 -11.50
N LYS A 30 12.96 -3.77 -10.67
CA LYS A 30 12.49 -4.74 -9.70
C LYS A 30 12.05 -4.02 -8.43
N ASP A 31 11.00 -4.56 -7.78
CA ASP A 31 10.42 -3.97 -6.56
C ASP A 31 10.09 -2.48 -6.78
N ALA A 32 9.33 -2.22 -7.84
CA ALA A 32 8.97 -0.86 -8.22
C ALA A 32 7.86 -0.27 -7.37
N GLY A 33 7.15 -1.09 -6.61
CA GLY A 33 6.08 -0.66 -5.74
C GLY A 33 5.45 -1.82 -5.01
N ILE A 34 4.32 -1.55 -4.35
CA ILE A 34 3.53 -2.59 -3.68
C ILE A 34 2.06 -2.46 -4.08
N ILE A 35 1.39 -3.62 -4.11
CA ILE A 35 -0.06 -3.70 -4.10
C ILE A 35 -0.44 -4.17 -2.70
N PHE A 36 -1.45 -3.55 -2.10
CA PHE A 36 -1.80 -3.89 -0.72
C PHE A 36 -3.32 -4.03 -0.56
N ILE A 37 -3.71 -4.81 0.45
CA ILE A 37 -5.11 -4.93 0.86
C ILE A 37 -5.34 -3.85 1.92
N CYS A 38 -6.41 -3.07 1.76
CA CYS A 38 -6.68 -1.94 2.65
C CYS A 38 -6.65 -2.36 4.11
N PRO A 39 -5.87 -1.67 4.96
CA PRO A 39 -5.77 -2.04 6.37
C PRO A 39 -7.08 -1.93 7.15
N CYS A 40 -8.09 -1.24 6.61
CA CYS A 40 -9.36 -1.09 7.30
C CYS A 40 -10.21 -2.37 7.28
N GLY A 41 -9.83 -3.36 6.48
CA GLY A 41 -10.58 -4.61 6.38
C GLY A 41 -11.67 -4.65 5.34
N CYS A 42 -11.79 -3.60 4.51
CA CYS A 42 -12.83 -3.54 3.48
C CYS A 42 -12.54 -4.43 2.27
N ARG A 43 -11.37 -5.05 2.20
CA ARG A 43 -10.92 -5.94 1.13
C ARG A 43 -10.62 -5.26 -0.21
N SER A 44 -10.67 -3.94 -0.29
CA SER A 44 -10.22 -3.25 -1.50
C SER A 44 -8.70 -3.23 -1.58
N HIS A 45 -8.19 -3.13 -2.82
CA HIS A 45 -6.75 -3.11 -3.08
C HIS A 45 -6.31 -1.70 -3.45
N GLY A 46 -5.08 -1.36 -3.07
CA GLY A 46 -4.42 -0.14 -3.50
C GLY A 46 -3.06 -0.48 -4.07
N ALA A 47 -2.46 0.45 -4.80
CA ALA A 47 -1.12 0.29 -5.35
C ALA A 47 -0.32 1.55 -5.09
N LEU A 48 0.94 1.37 -4.70
CA LEU A 48 1.85 2.48 -4.38
C LEU A 48 3.14 2.27 -5.17
N GLU A 49 3.53 3.26 -5.97
CA GLU A 49 4.79 3.20 -6.72
C GLU A 49 5.89 3.87 -5.92
N PHE A 50 7.10 3.32 -6.00
CA PHE A 50 8.25 3.88 -5.32
C PHE A 50 9.00 4.85 -6.23
N ARG A 51 9.62 5.88 -5.63
CA ARG A 51 10.51 6.76 -6.36
C ARG A 51 11.65 5.96 -6.98
N PRO A 52 12.10 6.30 -8.20
CA PRO A 52 11.92 7.58 -8.87
C PRO A 52 10.70 7.68 -9.82
N SER A 53 9.68 6.86 -9.65
CA SER A 53 8.45 7.02 -10.44
C SER A 53 7.87 8.43 -10.27
N PRO A 54 7.17 8.97 -11.29
CA PRO A 54 6.51 10.26 -11.16
C PRO A 54 5.50 10.28 -10.02
N SER A 55 5.27 11.46 -9.45
CA SER A 55 4.27 11.63 -8.39
C SER A 55 2.87 11.26 -8.87
N PRO A 56 2.04 10.60 -8.04
CA PRO A 56 2.32 10.23 -6.64
C PRO A 56 3.26 9.03 -6.53
N SER A 57 4.26 9.17 -5.71
CA SER A 57 5.22 8.09 -5.46
C SER A 57 5.76 8.21 -4.04
N TRP A 58 6.30 7.11 -3.53
CA TRP A 58 6.76 7.02 -2.15
C TRP A 58 8.23 6.65 -2.09
N GLU A 59 8.89 7.13 -1.05
CA GLU A 59 10.26 6.72 -0.76
C GLU A 59 10.22 5.49 0.13
N TRP A 60 10.90 4.43 -0.30
CA TRP A 60 10.95 3.14 0.39
C TRP A 60 12.33 2.96 1.02
N ASN A 61 12.35 2.45 2.27
CA ASN A 61 13.60 2.25 2.99
C ASN A 61 14.40 1.04 2.53
N GLY A 62 13.87 0.25 1.59
CA GLY A 62 14.55 -0.94 1.07
C GLY A 62 14.33 -2.22 1.85
N ASP A 63 13.62 -2.18 2.97
CA ASP A 63 13.35 -3.37 3.78
C ASP A 63 12.11 -4.07 3.24
N ARG A 64 12.27 -5.32 2.80
CA ARG A 64 11.16 -6.08 2.23
C ARG A 64 10.26 -6.73 3.26
N GLU A 65 10.75 -6.93 4.49
CA GLU A 65 9.97 -7.59 5.54
C GLU A 65 9.25 -6.60 6.43
N ALA A 66 9.86 -5.45 6.71
CA ALA A 66 9.28 -4.41 7.55
C ALA A 66 9.43 -3.06 6.86
N PRO A 67 8.72 -2.84 5.73
CA PRO A 67 8.92 -1.64 4.93
C PRO A 67 8.46 -0.38 5.63
N THR A 68 9.13 0.73 5.31
CA THR A 68 8.72 2.08 5.69
C THR A 68 8.56 2.90 4.43
N LEU A 69 7.43 3.56 4.27
CA LEU A 69 7.16 4.45 3.14
C LEU A 69 6.95 5.87 3.61
N THR A 70 7.45 6.82 2.85
CA THR A 70 7.33 8.25 3.10
C THR A 70 6.85 8.92 1.82
N PRO A 71 5.90 9.82 1.83
CA PRO A 71 5.12 10.34 2.96
C PRO A 71 3.95 9.43 3.35
N SER A 72 2.88 9.99 3.91
CA SER A 72 1.71 9.22 4.31
C SER A 72 1.02 8.59 3.11
N VAL A 73 0.35 7.48 3.35
CA VAL A 73 -0.43 6.75 2.35
C VAL A 73 -1.88 7.24 2.43
N HIS A 74 -2.42 7.63 1.29
CA HIS A 74 -3.76 8.20 1.20
C HIS A 74 -4.56 7.40 0.19
N ASP A 75 -5.42 6.51 0.65
CA ASP A 75 -6.25 5.67 -0.20
C ASP A 75 -7.60 6.33 -0.41
N GLN A 76 -7.92 6.64 -1.67
CA GLN A 76 -9.15 7.34 -2.03
C GLN A 76 -10.06 6.44 -2.85
N ILE A 77 -11.37 6.60 -2.66
CA ILE A 77 -12.36 5.94 -3.50
C ILE A 77 -13.09 7.00 -4.33
N THR A 78 -13.53 6.61 -5.53
CA THR A 78 -14.31 7.46 -6.41
C THR A 78 -15.78 7.09 -6.28
N LEU A 79 -16.61 8.06 -5.96
CA LEU A 79 -18.04 7.86 -5.83
C LEU A 79 -18.72 7.93 -7.20
N ARG A 80 -20.01 7.56 -7.24
CA ARG A 80 -20.77 7.51 -8.50
C ARG A 80 -20.86 8.85 -9.22
N ASP A 81 -20.84 9.94 -8.46
CA ASP A 81 -20.91 11.30 -9.01
C ASP A 81 -19.57 11.83 -9.50
N GLY A 82 -18.52 11.00 -9.44
CA GLY A 82 -17.17 11.39 -9.85
C GLY A 82 -16.36 12.05 -8.76
N SER A 83 -16.95 12.35 -7.62
CA SER A 83 -16.21 12.93 -6.50
C SER A 83 -15.34 11.86 -5.84
N LYS A 84 -14.30 12.31 -5.12
CA LYS A 84 -13.39 11.42 -4.41
C LYS A 84 -13.51 11.65 -2.91
N ARG A 85 -13.37 10.54 -2.17
CA ARG A 85 -13.38 10.60 -0.72
C ARG A 85 -12.24 9.76 -0.17
N THR A 86 -11.61 10.25 0.90
CA THR A 86 -10.59 9.49 1.60
C THR A 86 -11.22 8.24 2.19
N HIS A 87 -10.68 7.08 1.80
CA HIS A 87 -11.10 5.81 2.34
C HIS A 87 -10.23 5.40 3.53
N TRP A 88 -8.93 5.56 3.39
CA TRP A 88 -7.97 5.26 4.45
C TRP A 88 -6.79 6.20 4.33
N HIS A 89 -6.28 6.70 5.45
CA HIS A 89 -5.12 7.59 5.47
C HIS A 89 -4.25 7.24 6.67
N GLY A 90 -2.97 7.10 6.44
CA GLY A 90 -2.04 6.77 7.51
C GLY A 90 -0.62 6.62 7.01
N TYR A 91 0.17 5.88 7.77
CA TYR A 91 1.58 5.67 7.50
C TYR A 91 1.90 4.19 7.48
N LEU A 92 2.88 3.81 6.66
CA LEU A 92 3.49 2.49 6.74
C LEU A 92 4.88 2.68 7.32
N THR A 93 5.09 2.22 8.55
CA THR A 93 6.35 2.41 9.27
C THR A 93 6.79 1.10 9.87
N ALA A 94 8.02 0.67 9.54
CA ALA A 94 8.62 -0.56 10.07
C ALA A 94 7.67 -1.76 9.99
N GLY A 95 6.95 -1.87 8.87
CA GLY A 95 6.05 -3.00 8.62
C GLY A 95 4.71 -2.91 9.34
N VAL A 96 4.32 -1.72 9.79
CA VAL A 96 3.04 -1.52 10.48
C VAL A 96 2.26 -0.38 9.83
N TRP A 97 1.01 -0.67 9.46
CA TRP A 97 0.07 0.34 9.00
C TRP A 97 -0.53 1.05 10.20
N GLU A 98 -0.37 2.36 10.26
CA GLU A 98 -0.85 3.19 11.37
C GLU A 98 -1.81 4.22 10.79
N SER A 99 -3.10 4.14 11.16
CA SER A 99 -4.07 5.14 10.67
C SER A 99 -3.91 6.47 11.40
N CYS A 100 -4.15 7.55 10.67
CA CYS A 100 -4.12 8.90 11.25
C CYS A 100 -5.29 9.14 12.21
#